data_58c04eabd3da87623911c9bfe9418d40
#
_entry.id   58c04eabd3da87623911c9bfe9418d40
#
_cell.length_a   1.000
_cell.length_b   1.000
_cell.length_c   1.000
_cell.angle_alpha   90.00
_cell.angle_beta   90.00
_cell.angle_gamma   90.00
#
_symmetry.space_group_name_H-M   'P 1'
#
loop_
_entity.id
_entity.type
_entity.pdbx_description
1 polymer ?
#
loop_
_entity_poly.entity_id
_entity_poly.type
_entity_poly.pdbx_seq_one_letter_code
_entity_poly.pdbx_strand_id
1 'polypeptide(L)'
;WYLKKHCHTNRPGAGFFGVFYAMSGYMAAYSWNIMWLDCIILFPLIVLGLERLVKRGNGFFYCITLGLSILSNYYISIMTCGFMVLYFICLLLLERKQEPKAYLAACGRFAVYSLLAGGMAACVLLPEIYALKMTASGNINFPKTLTSYFSIFDMIARHIGNVETETGLDHWPNIYCGVAVLMFFLLYLACRKISLKEKTVYCGLLLIFYASFSVNALNFIWHGLHYPNSLPCRQSFIYIFLMLFICFRVYMYLEHIPRKHIAAAFWGSVSFVILAEKLVEQKHFHFSVYYVAILFLAAYTGLIYLYRGGKKMLAFLLALGLVCVEAEANMLVSSVPTTSREDYTADNADVIRLSESLQPAADFYRIEKKSRKTKNDGAWMNFPSVSLFSSTANAEMTKFFKYLGCEASTNAYSITGSTPLVDCLFSVRYALYSDYEPDTDLTRFLQESGDTRLYENLYTLPLGFVLVSPSGSFFFFFLVSFLTCVSSLAPIVPPFSSLLLAPVVFL
;
A
#
# COMPACT_ATOMS: atom_id res chain seq x y z
N TRP A 1 5.21 9.47 20.68
CA TRP A 1 5.91 8.64 21.66
C TRP A 1 7.36 8.35 21.25
N TYR A 2 7.63 7.85 20.03
CA TYR A 2 8.97 7.58 19.51
C TYR A 2 9.92 8.79 19.69
N LEU A 3 9.54 9.97 19.15
CA LEU A 3 10.35 11.18 19.21
C LEU A 3 10.73 11.56 20.65
N LYS A 4 9.78 11.44 21.59
CA LYS A 4 10.03 11.69 23.02
C LYS A 4 11.03 10.71 23.60
N LYS A 5 10.93 9.42 23.25
CA LYS A 5 11.84 8.37 23.77
C LYS A 5 13.22 8.44 23.13
N HIS A 6 13.29 8.67 21.82
CA HIS A 6 14.57 8.80 21.09
C HIS A 6 15.37 10.02 21.55
N CYS A 7 14.71 11.19 21.63
CA CYS A 7 15.37 12.45 22.00
C CYS A 7 15.41 12.73 23.51
N HIS A 8 14.95 11.79 24.35
CA HIS A 8 14.88 11.97 25.81
C HIS A 8 14.22 13.30 26.23
N THR A 9 13.07 13.64 25.63
CA THR A 9 12.39 14.92 25.84
C THR A 9 10.92 14.74 26.16
N ASN A 10 10.36 15.66 26.95
CA ASN A 10 8.92 15.74 27.23
C ASN A 10 8.24 16.92 26.51
N ARG A 11 8.92 17.56 25.55
CA ARG A 11 8.36 18.69 24.81
C ARG A 11 7.04 18.31 24.13
N PRO A 12 5.94 19.06 24.40
CA PRO A 12 4.63 18.73 23.85
C PRO A 12 4.58 18.89 22.33
N GLY A 13 5.41 19.76 21.75
CA GLY A 13 5.52 19.97 20.30
C GLY A 13 5.87 18.70 19.49
N ALA A 14 6.32 17.61 20.14
CA ALA A 14 6.42 16.31 19.47
C ALA A 14 5.05 15.83 18.91
N GLY A 15 3.93 16.32 19.46
CA GLY A 15 2.58 16.05 18.95
C GLY A 15 2.35 16.58 17.54
N PHE A 16 2.90 17.74 17.19
CA PHE A 16 2.76 18.35 15.86
C PHE A 16 3.28 17.40 14.77
N PHE A 17 4.45 16.82 15.00
CA PHE A 17 5.06 15.85 14.08
C PHE A 17 4.27 14.53 14.04
N GLY A 18 3.61 14.16 15.14
CA GLY A 18 2.69 13.02 15.19
C GLY A 18 1.44 13.25 14.34
N VAL A 19 0.86 14.45 14.37
CA VAL A 19 -0.28 14.83 13.52
C VAL A 19 0.11 14.74 12.04
N PHE A 20 1.25 15.32 11.65
CA PHE A 20 1.70 15.26 10.26
C PHE A 20 2.10 13.84 9.81
N TYR A 21 2.51 12.96 10.71
CA TYR A 21 2.69 11.54 10.37
C TYR A 21 1.35 10.86 10.10
N ALA A 22 0.37 11.06 10.98
CA ALA A 22 -0.96 10.46 10.90
C ALA A 22 -1.84 11.03 9.78
N MET A 23 -1.62 12.31 9.38
CA MET A 23 -2.37 13.01 8.33
C MET A 23 -1.44 13.39 7.15
N SER A 24 -0.50 12.52 6.83
CA SER A 24 0.44 12.72 5.73
C SER A 24 -0.19 12.44 4.36
N GLY A 25 0.51 12.83 3.29
CA GLY A 25 0.12 12.49 1.93
C GLY A 25 0.06 10.98 1.69
N TYR A 26 0.87 10.19 2.41
CA TYR A 26 0.74 8.73 2.40
C TYR A 26 -0.63 8.28 2.93
N MET A 27 -1.07 8.84 4.04
CA MET A 27 -2.38 8.51 4.62
C MET A 27 -3.53 9.00 3.75
N ALA A 28 -3.40 10.19 3.14
CA ALA A 28 -4.39 10.69 2.19
C ALA A 28 -4.57 9.76 0.99
N ALA A 29 -3.46 9.20 0.47
CA ALA A 29 -3.47 8.29 -0.68
C ALA A 29 -3.88 6.85 -0.33
N TYR A 30 -3.50 6.34 0.84
CA TYR A 30 -3.47 4.88 1.11
C TYR A 30 -4.20 4.45 2.37
N SER A 31 -4.86 5.33 3.13
CA SER A 31 -5.58 4.97 4.38
C SER A 31 -6.71 3.96 4.18
N TRP A 32 -7.29 3.88 2.99
CA TRP A 32 -8.28 2.88 2.63
C TRP A 32 -7.72 1.44 2.54
N ASN A 33 -6.38 1.28 2.41
CA ASN A 33 -5.71 -0.02 2.53
C ASN A 33 -5.52 -0.37 4.02
N ILE A 34 -6.58 -0.68 4.71
CA ILE A 34 -6.60 -0.91 6.16
C ILE A 34 -5.55 -1.94 6.59
N MET A 35 -5.31 -2.98 5.77
CA MET A 35 -4.32 -4.03 6.01
C MET A 35 -2.86 -3.52 6.04
N TRP A 36 -2.57 -2.28 5.63
CA TRP A 36 -1.23 -1.69 5.67
C TRP A 36 -0.99 -0.88 6.95
N LEU A 37 -2.06 -0.39 7.58
CA LEU A 37 -1.98 0.59 8.67
C LEU A 37 -1.25 0.06 9.90
N ASP A 38 -1.42 -1.23 10.23
CA ASP A 38 -0.72 -1.86 11.34
C ASP A 38 0.81 -1.77 11.21
N CYS A 39 1.33 -2.00 9.99
CA CYS A 39 2.75 -1.86 9.72
C CYS A 39 3.24 -0.42 9.91
N ILE A 40 2.43 0.56 9.52
CA ILE A 40 2.77 1.98 9.65
C ILE A 40 2.76 2.42 11.11
N ILE A 41 1.80 1.92 11.90
CA ILE A 41 1.73 2.16 13.35
C ILE A 41 2.92 1.50 14.08
N LEU A 42 3.27 0.28 13.69
CA LEU A 42 4.39 -0.47 14.28
C LEU A 42 5.76 0.08 13.88
N PHE A 43 5.88 0.74 12.73
CA PHE A 43 7.15 1.19 12.17
C PHE A 43 7.99 2.03 13.14
N PRO A 44 7.49 3.09 13.79
CA PRO A 44 8.26 3.85 14.78
C PRO A 44 8.72 3.01 15.98
N LEU A 45 7.96 1.96 16.33
CA LEU A 45 8.32 1.04 17.42
C LEU A 45 9.45 0.11 17.01
N ILE A 46 9.43 -0.39 15.77
CA ILE A 46 10.49 -1.22 15.19
C ILE A 46 11.80 -0.42 15.16
N VAL A 47 11.76 0.84 14.67
CA VAL A 47 12.92 1.75 14.66
C VAL A 47 13.49 1.92 16.06
N LEU A 48 12.66 2.20 17.06
CA LEU A 48 13.11 2.34 18.46
C LEU A 48 13.69 1.02 19.01
N GLY A 49 13.10 -0.11 18.61
CA GLY A 49 13.61 -1.44 18.95
C GLY A 49 15.02 -1.68 18.42
N LEU A 50 15.25 -1.33 17.15
CA LEU A 50 16.56 -1.43 16.51
C LEU A 50 17.61 -0.53 17.18
N GLU A 51 17.24 0.70 17.53
CA GLU A 51 18.12 1.61 18.27
C GLU A 51 18.54 1.02 19.63
N ARG A 52 17.61 0.40 20.36
CA ARG A 52 17.90 -0.29 21.64
C ARG A 52 18.80 -1.49 21.43
N LEU A 53 18.58 -2.27 20.37
CA LEU A 53 19.44 -3.39 20.01
C LEU A 53 20.89 -2.93 19.77
N VAL A 54 21.08 -1.88 18.99
CA VAL A 54 22.43 -1.37 18.68
C VAL A 54 23.10 -0.71 19.89
N LYS A 55 22.36 0.09 20.66
CA LYS A 55 22.90 0.85 21.81
C LYS A 55 23.09 -0.01 23.04
N ARG A 56 22.14 -0.87 23.37
CA ARG A 56 22.06 -1.61 24.64
C ARG A 56 22.21 -3.12 24.47
N GLY A 57 22.25 -3.65 23.26
CA GLY A 57 22.29 -5.09 22.97
C GLY A 57 20.98 -5.83 23.16
N ASN A 58 19.90 -5.15 23.57
CA ASN A 58 18.58 -5.78 23.80
C ASN A 58 17.71 -5.67 22.54
N GLY A 59 17.51 -6.80 21.86
CA GLY A 59 16.73 -6.89 20.61
C GLY A 59 15.31 -7.43 20.80
N PHE A 60 14.87 -7.75 22.01
CA PHE A 60 13.56 -8.37 22.24
C PHE A 60 12.41 -7.50 21.69
N PHE A 61 12.42 -6.20 22.02
CA PHE A 61 11.38 -5.28 21.55
C PHE A 61 11.39 -5.12 20.01
N TYR A 62 12.58 -5.10 19.41
CA TYR A 62 12.73 -5.11 17.94
C TYR A 62 12.14 -6.38 17.32
N CYS A 63 12.48 -7.54 17.86
CA CYS A 63 12.00 -8.84 17.39
C CYS A 63 10.47 -8.92 17.40
N ILE A 64 9.85 -8.59 18.53
CA ILE A 64 8.39 -8.65 18.68
C ILE A 64 7.68 -7.67 17.73
N THR A 65 8.12 -6.41 17.69
CA THR A 65 7.45 -5.40 16.86
C THR A 65 7.63 -5.67 15.37
N LEU A 66 8.79 -6.16 14.94
CA LEU A 66 9.02 -6.57 13.55
C LEU A 66 8.22 -7.83 13.21
N GLY A 67 8.20 -8.84 14.10
CA GLY A 67 7.42 -10.06 13.90
C GLY A 67 5.93 -9.77 13.75
N LEU A 68 5.36 -8.91 14.61
CA LEU A 68 3.97 -8.47 14.51
C LEU A 68 3.70 -7.72 13.19
N SER A 69 4.63 -6.86 12.74
CA SER A 69 4.49 -6.19 11.46
C SER A 69 4.43 -7.17 10.28
N ILE A 70 5.32 -8.18 10.27
CA ILE A 70 5.34 -9.21 9.21
C ILE A 70 4.05 -10.04 9.24
N LEU A 71 3.56 -10.40 10.43
CA LEU A 71 2.29 -11.12 10.60
C LEU A 71 1.10 -10.31 10.08
N SER A 72 1.08 -8.99 10.33
CA SER A 72 -0.02 -8.11 9.89
C SER A 72 -0.01 -7.93 8.37
N ASN A 73 1.15 -7.65 7.78
CA ASN A 73 1.30 -7.51 6.33
C ASN A 73 2.75 -7.74 5.89
N TYR A 74 3.03 -8.88 5.29
CA TYR A 74 4.37 -9.24 4.83
C TYR A 74 4.90 -8.28 3.76
N TYR A 75 4.03 -7.79 2.86
CA TYR A 75 4.43 -6.96 1.73
C TYR A 75 4.96 -5.58 2.15
N ILE A 76 4.24 -4.86 3.02
CA ILE A 76 4.71 -3.58 3.60
C ILE A 76 5.92 -3.81 4.51
N SER A 77 5.95 -4.96 5.20
CA SER A 77 7.07 -5.31 6.07
C SER A 77 8.36 -5.62 5.31
N ILE A 78 8.33 -6.08 4.06
CA ILE A 78 9.54 -6.19 3.21
C ILE A 78 10.21 -4.82 3.07
N MET A 79 9.43 -3.75 2.82
CA MET A 79 9.96 -2.39 2.73
C MET A 79 10.54 -1.93 4.07
N THR A 80 9.85 -2.24 5.17
CA THR A 80 10.37 -1.99 6.53
C THR A 80 11.68 -2.75 6.77
N CYS A 81 11.77 -4.03 6.43
CA CYS A 81 13.00 -4.82 6.55
C CYS A 81 14.16 -4.22 5.75
N GLY A 82 13.92 -3.82 4.50
CA GLY A 82 14.92 -3.13 3.68
C GLY A 82 15.44 -1.87 4.35
N PHE A 83 14.54 -1.05 4.89
CA PHE A 83 14.93 0.13 5.66
C PHE A 83 15.68 -0.21 6.94
N MET A 84 15.29 -1.25 7.68
CA MET A 84 15.99 -1.66 8.91
C MET A 84 17.45 -2.02 8.62
N VAL A 85 17.76 -2.64 7.49
CA VAL A 85 19.14 -2.90 7.07
C VAL A 85 19.91 -1.59 6.85
N LEU A 86 19.34 -0.65 6.09
CA LEU A 86 19.96 0.65 5.83
C LEU A 86 20.14 1.45 7.13
N TYR A 87 19.11 1.48 7.97
CA TYR A 87 19.14 2.21 9.23
C TYR A 87 20.10 1.59 10.25
N PHE A 88 20.22 0.27 10.26
CA PHE A 88 21.21 -0.42 11.07
C PHE A 88 22.65 0.04 10.71
N ILE A 89 22.97 0.11 9.41
CA ILE A 89 24.25 0.63 8.92
C ILE A 89 24.45 2.08 9.39
N CYS A 90 23.41 2.92 9.25
CA CYS A 90 23.47 4.31 9.72
C CYS A 90 23.71 4.40 11.23
N LEU A 91 23.09 3.55 12.04
CA LEU A 91 23.33 3.51 13.48
C LEU A 91 24.76 3.09 13.81
N LEU A 92 25.31 2.10 13.10
CA LEU A 92 26.72 1.72 13.28
C LEU A 92 27.70 2.86 12.88
N LEU A 93 27.36 3.58 11.83
CA LEU A 93 28.14 4.76 11.43
C LEU A 93 28.06 5.87 12.48
N LEU A 94 26.88 6.16 13.03
CA LEU A 94 26.66 7.20 14.03
C LEU A 94 27.27 6.85 15.39
N GLU A 95 27.11 5.60 15.82
CA GLU A 95 27.64 5.07 17.06
C GLU A 95 29.03 4.49 16.87
N ARG A 96 30.07 5.31 17.12
CA ARG A 96 31.45 4.86 17.04
C ARG A 96 31.75 3.87 18.17
N LYS A 97 31.80 2.59 17.86
CA LYS A 97 32.22 1.53 18.78
C LYS A 97 33.76 1.49 18.81
N GLN A 98 34.33 1.24 19.98
CA GLN A 98 35.79 1.28 20.16
C GLN A 98 36.50 0.03 19.60
N GLU A 99 35.80 -1.13 19.59
CA GLU A 99 36.38 -2.40 19.18
C GLU A 99 35.66 -3.03 17.99
N PRO A 100 36.39 -3.64 17.03
CA PRO A 100 35.79 -4.39 15.92
C PRO A 100 34.87 -5.51 16.34
N LYS A 101 35.18 -6.21 17.46
CA LYS A 101 34.34 -7.26 18.04
C LYS A 101 32.94 -6.77 18.42
N ALA A 102 32.83 -5.52 18.85
CA ALA A 102 31.54 -4.93 19.20
C ALA A 102 30.63 -4.70 17.98
N TYR A 103 31.22 -4.39 16.81
CA TYR A 103 30.47 -4.31 15.55
C TYR A 103 29.97 -5.69 15.12
N LEU A 104 30.85 -6.70 15.16
CA LEU A 104 30.49 -8.08 14.81
C LEU A 104 29.38 -8.60 15.71
N ALA A 105 29.46 -8.35 17.02
CA ALA A 105 28.42 -8.72 17.98
C ALA A 105 27.09 -7.99 17.71
N ALA A 106 27.11 -6.72 17.27
CA ALA A 106 25.91 -6.00 16.87
C ALA A 106 25.28 -6.59 15.59
N CYS A 107 26.10 -6.93 14.60
CA CYS A 107 25.66 -7.62 13.38
C CYS A 107 25.04 -8.99 13.69
N GLY A 108 25.69 -9.78 14.54
CA GLY A 108 25.16 -11.08 14.96
C GLY A 108 23.81 -10.95 15.66
N ARG A 109 23.68 -9.99 16.62
CA ARG A 109 22.40 -9.72 17.27
C ARG A 109 21.33 -9.27 16.28
N PHE A 110 21.65 -8.34 15.37
CA PHE A 110 20.73 -7.87 14.36
C PHE A 110 20.23 -9.04 13.49
N ALA A 111 21.13 -9.91 13.01
CA ALA A 111 20.78 -11.07 12.22
C ALA A 111 19.87 -12.04 13.00
N VAL A 112 20.26 -12.41 14.25
CA VAL A 112 19.50 -13.35 15.07
C VAL A 112 18.10 -12.84 15.36
N TYR A 113 17.95 -11.59 15.84
CA TYR A 113 16.63 -11.05 16.18
C TYR A 113 15.76 -10.79 14.95
N SER A 114 16.35 -10.48 13.78
CA SER A 114 15.59 -10.36 12.52
C SER A 114 15.10 -11.74 12.04
N LEU A 115 15.94 -12.78 12.13
CA LEU A 115 15.54 -14.15 11.80
C LEU A 115 14.47 -14.68 12.76
N LEU A 116 14.57 -14.39 14.05
CA LEU A 116 13.54 -14.75 15.03
C LEU A 116 12.22 -14.05 14.74
N ALA A 117 12.23 -12.76 14.35
CA ALA A 117 11.03 -12.05 13.95
C ALA A 117 10.37 -12.69 12.71
N GLY A 118 11.17 -13.04 11.69
CA GLY A 118 10.69 -13.80 10.53
C GLY A 118 10.17 -15.20 10.89
N GLY A 119 10.86 -15.88 11.83
CA GLY A 119 10.44 -17.19 12.33
C GLY A 119 9.08 -17.16 13.05
N MET A 120 8.81 -16.11 13.84
CA MET A 120 7.49 -15.89 14.45
C MET A 120 6.38 -15.75 13.41
N ALA A 121 6.68 -15.18 12.26
CA ALA A 121 5.75 -14.97 11.16
C ALA A 121 5.75 -16.10 10.13
N ALA A 122 6.49 -17.20 10.35
CA ALA A 122 6.64 -18.29 9.38
C ALA A 122 5.31 -18.94 8.98
N CYS A 123 4.32 -18.96 9.88
CA CYS A 123 2.97 -19.47 9.60
C CYS A 123 2.26 -18.70 8.48
N VAL A 124 2.59 -17.43 8.26
CA VAL A 124 2.09 -16.61 7.15
C VAL A 124 3.08 -16.61 5.98
N LEU A 125 4.38 -16.43 6.25
CA LEU A 125 5.40 -16.30 5.22
C LEU A 125 5.54 -17.54 4.34
N LEU A 126 5.52 -18.75 4.93
CA LEU A 126 5.75 -19.99 4.15
C LEU A 126 4.61 -20.26 3.14
N PRO A 127 3.32 -20.21 3.53
CA PRO A 127 2.23 -20.34 2.56
C PRO A 127 2.28 -19.23 1.50
N GLU A 128 2.59 -18.00 1.89
CA GLU A 128 2.62 -16.85 0.97
C GLU A 128 3.73 -16.98 -0.08
N ILE A 129 4.95 -17.39 0.31
CA ILE A 129 6.04 -17.67 -0.64
C ILE A 129 5.60 -18.72 -1.67
N TYR A 130 4.82 -19.71 -1.23
CA TYR A 130 4.32 -20.75 -2.13
C TYR A 130 3.25 -20.21 -3.08
N ALA A 131 2.29 -19.42 -2.54
CA ALA A 131 1.24 -18.79 -3.33
C ALA A 131 1.79 -17.83 -4.39
N LEU A 132 2.77 -17.00 -4.02
CA LEU A 132 3.40 -16.02 -4.93
C LEU A 132 4.05 -16.67 -6.16
N LYS A 133 4.55 -17.92 -6.07
CA LYS A 133 5.09 -18.65 -7.22
C LYS A 133 4.05 -18.92 -8.31
N MET A 134 2.77 -19.00 -7.94
CA MET A 134 1.66 -19.25 -8.86
C MET A 134 1.04 -17.96 -9.42
N THR A 135 1.48 -16.81 -8.93
CA THR A 135 0.99 -15.50 -9.38
C THR A 135 1.83 -14.93 -10.52
N ALA A 136 1.38 -13.84 -11.10
CA ALA A 136 2.15 -13.08 -12.07
C ALA A 136 3.49 -12.54 -11.51
N SER A 137 3.61 -12.40 -10.19
CA SER A 137 4.84 -11.98 -9.50
C SER A 137 5.84 -13.13 -9.28
N GLY A 138 5.50 -14.36 -9.64
CA GLY A 138 6.38 -15.54 -9.52
C GLY A 138 7.62 -15.49 -10.43
N ASN A 139 7.58 -14.69 -11.50
CA ASN A 139 8.71 -14.51 -12.43
C ASN A 139 9.37 -13.15 -12.19
N ILE A 140 10.62 -13.17 -11.74
CA ILE A 140 11.40 -11.94 -11.52
C ILE A 140 11.96 -11.47 -12.86
N ASN A 141 11.41 -10.35 -13.37
CA ASN A 141 11.86 -9.71 -14.60
C ASN A 141 12.58 -8.39 -14.26
N PHE A 142 13.88 -8.47 -13.98
CA PHE A 142 14.67 -7.29 -13.64
C PHE A 142 14.72 -6.31 -14.81
N PRO A 143 14.59 -4.98 -14.57
CA PRO A 143 14.62 -3.98 -15.62
C PRO A 143 15.94 -4.01 -16.39
N LYS A 144 15.86 -4.03 -17.73
CA LYS A 144 17.03 -4.09 -18.61
C LYS A 144 17.73 -2.75 -18.81
N THR A 145 17.00 -1.65 -18.57
CA THR A 145 17.51 -0.28 -18.71
C THR A 145 17.25 0.50 -17.43
N LEU A 146 18.15 1.42 -17.10
CA LEU A 146 17.95 2.36 -16.01
C LEU A 146 17.25 3.61 -16.54
N THR A 147 16.09 3.89 -15.96
CA THR A 147 15.30 5.10 -16.28
C THR A 147 14.95 5.83 -15.00
N SER A 148 14.89 7.16 -15.07
CA SER A 148 14.40 8.01 -13.99
C SER A 148 13.01 8.52 -14.34
N TYR A 149 12.08 8.45 -13.39
CA TYR A 149 10.69 8.89 -13.62
C TYR A 149 10.52 10.39 -13.47
N PHE A 150 11.30 11.04 -12.58
CA PHE A 150 11.19 12.46 -12.27
C PHE A 150 12.48 13.00 -11.66
N SER A 151 12.63 14.33 -11.62
CA SER A 151 13.77 15.02 -11.03
C SER A 151 13.65 15.13 -9.50
N ILE A 152 14.78 15.43 -8.84
CA ILE A 152 14.75 15.71 -7.39
C ILE A 152 13.92 16.98 -7.08
N PHE A 153 13.89 17.94 -7.99
CA PHE A 153 13.12 19.17 -7.84
C PHE A 153 11.61 18.85 -7.80
N ASP A 154 11.14 18.02 -8.72
CA ASP A 154 9.74 17.55 -8.76
C ASP A 154 9.37 16.79 -7.47
N MET A 155 10.26 15.93 -6.97
CA MET A 155 10.04 15.24 -5.70
C MET A 155 9.91 16.20 -4.53
N ILE A 156 10.79 17.22 -4.44
CA ILE A 156 10.72 18.18 -3.33
C ILE A 156 9.41 18.97 -3.40
N ALA A 157 8.90 19.27 -4.60
CA ALA A 157 7.61 19.95 -4.77
C ALA A 157 6.44 19.15 -4.17
N ARG A 158 6.52 17.82 -4.12
CA ARG A 158 5.49 16.96 -3.48
C ARG A 158 5.39 17.11 -1.96
N HIS A 159 6.21 17.95 -1.33
CA HIS A 159 6.01 18.39 0.08
C HIS A 159 5.06 19.59 0.19
N ILE A 160 4.71 20.24 -0.90
CA ILE A 160 3.71 21.30 -0.91
C ILE A 160 2.34 20.65 -0.63
N GLY A 161 1.57 21.24 0.29
CA GLY A 161 0.25 20.73 0.67
C GLY A 161 -0.82 20.99 -0.37
N ASN A 162 -1.98 20.34 -0.20
CA ASN A 162 -3.16 20.48 -1.06
C ASN A 162 -2.93 20.07 -2.52
N VAL A 163 -1.97 19.19 -2.75
CA VAL A 163 -1.72 18.57 -4.05
C VAL A 163 -2.44 17.23 -4.10
N GLU A 164 -3.18 16.99 -5.16
CA GLU A 164 -3.90 15.73 -5.35
C GLU A 164 -2.96 14.52 -5.26
N THR A 165 -3.45 13.45 -4.61
CA THR A 165 -2.64 12.24 -4.41
C THR A 165 -2.54 11.42 -5.69
N GLU A 166 -1.36 10.83 -5.90
CA GLU A 166 -1.12 9.89 -6.99
C GLU A 166 -1.39 8.46 -6.53
N THR A 167 -2.34 7.81 -7.16
CA THR A 167 -2.68 6.39 -6.91
C THR A 167 -2.64 5.55 -8.19
N GLY A 168 -2.38 6.18 -9.34
CA GLY A 168 -2.31 5.56 -10.66
C GLY A 168 -0.92 5.02 -11.02
N LEU A 169 -0.47 5.34 -12.23
CA LEU A 169 0.75 4.81 -12.83
C LEU A 169 1.86 5.87 -13.03
N ASP A 170 1.64 7.11 -12.65
CA ASP A 170 2.58 8.22 -12.90
C ASP A 170 3.79 8.24 -11.95
N HIS A 171 3.91 7.27 -11.06
CA HIS A 171 5.05 7.03 -10.14
C HIS A 171 5.36 8.15 -9.13
N TRP A 172 4.52 9.18 -8.97
CA TRP A 172 4.77 10.28 -8.04
C TRP A 172 4.64 9.82 -6.57
N PRO A 173 5.58 10.20 -5.68
CA PRO A 173 5.47 9.84 -4.28
C PRO A 173 4.50 10.76 -3.53
N ASN A 174 3.66 10.19 -2.67
CA ASN A 174 2.77 10.91 -1.77
C ASN A 174 3.49 11.19 -0.44
N ILE A 175 4.32 12.27 -0.40
CA ILE A 175 5.26 12.53 0.69
C ILE A 175 4.97 13.80 1.50
N TYR A 176 3.84 14.47 1.26
CA TYR A 176 3.47 15.61 2.10
C TYR A 176 3.43 15.23 3.58
N CYS A 177 4.03 16.07 4.43
CA CYS A 177 4.04 15.91 5.88
C CYS A 177 4.15 17.28 6.60
N GLY A 178 3.40 18.26 6.09
CA GLY A 178 3.42 19.65 6.51
C GLY A 178 4.39 20.50 5.69
N VAL A 179 3.93 21.64 5.15
CA VAL A 179 4.75 22.52 4.30
C VAL A 179 5.98 23.08 5.02
N ALA A 180 5.88 23.21 6.36
CA ALA A 180 6.98 23.68 7.20
C ALA A 180 8.25 22.80 7.10
N VAL A 181 8.15 21.54 6.63
CA VAL A 181 9.33 20.67 6.46
C VAL A 181 10.35 21.28 5.50
N LEU A 182 9.93 22.03 4.49
CA LEU A 182 10.83 22.74 3.57
C LEU A 182 11.75 23.69 4.33
N MET A 183 11.18 24.49 5.23
CA MET A 183 11.93 25.43 6.06
C MET A 183 12.74 24.71 7.15
N PHE A 184 12.16 23.74 7.83
CA PHE A 184 12.86 22.99 8.89
C PHE A 184 14.04 22.18 8.35
N PHE A 185 13.96 21.66 7.13
CA PHE A 185 15.09 20.98 6.50
C PHE A 185 16.25 21.93 6.23
N LEU A 186 16.00 23.15 5.73
CA LEU A 186 17.03 24.17 5.56
C LEU A 186 17.64 24.58 6.92
N LEU A 187 16.81 24.71 7.95
CA LEU A 187 17.28 24.96 9.31
C LEU A 187 18.11 23.80 9.87
N TYR A 188 17.77 22.54 9.54
CA TYR A 188 18.56 21.37 9.92
C TYR A 188 19.97 21.45 9.34
N LEU A 189 20.07 21.78 8.05
CA LEU A 189 21.36 21.93 7.39
C LEU A 189 22.18 23.08 8.00
N ALA A 190 21.54 24.20 8.36
CA ALA A 190 22.19 25.37 8.94
C ALA A 190 22.51 25.23 10.45
N CYS A 191 21.88 24.30 11.17
CA CYS A 191 22.00 24.17 12.62
C CYS A 191 23.39 23.63 13.03
N ARG A 192 24.21 24.48 13.69
CA ARG A 192 25.55 24.10 14.16
C ARG A 192 25.57 23.15 15.36
N LYS A 193 24.44 22.98 16.06
CA LYS A 193 24.30 22.04 17.20
C LYS A 193 24.15 20.58 16.76
N ILE A 194 23.82 20.36 15.51
CA ILE A 194 23.74 19.04 14.89
C ILE A 194 25.05 18.74 14.17
N SER A 195 25.67 17.60 14.46
CA SER A 195 26.96 17.25 13.90
C SER A 195 26.89 17.06 12.37
N LEU A 196 27.98 17.38 11.69
CA LEU A 196 28.09 17.17 10.24
C LEU A 196 27.89 15.68 9.89
N LYS A 197 28.44 14.79 10.71
CA LYS A 197 28.27 13.34 10.56
C LYS A 197 26.80 12.93 10.57
N GLU A 198 26.00 13.43 11.52
CA GLU A 198 24.56 13.16 11.60
C GLU A 198 23.85 13.66 10.34
N LYS A 199 24.16 14.90 9.91
CA LYS A 199 23.59 15.48 8.69
C LYS A 199 23.91 14.63 7.45
N THR A 200 25.17 14.26 7.28
CA THR A 200 25.60 13.46 6.12
C THR A 200 24.88 12.10 6.07
N VAL A 201 24.76 11.42 7.20
CA VAL A 201 24.10 10.12 7.28
C VAL A 201 22.61 10.23 6.94
N TYR A 202 21.88 11.17 7.55
CA TYR A 202 20.45 11.30 7.30
C TYR A 202 20.12 11.92 5.93
N CYS A 203 20.92 12.87 5.43
CA CYS A 203 20.77 13.36 4.06
C CYS A 203 21.09 12.26 3.04
N GLY A 204 22.08 11.40 3.32
CA GLY A 204 22.36 10.22 2.50
C GLY A 204 21.17 9.27 2.42
N LEU A 205 20.48 8.99 3.55
CA LEU A 205 19.24 8.21 3.55
C LEU A 205 18.14 8.88 2.71
N LEU A 206 17.94 10.19 2.83
CA LEU A 206 16.96 10.91 2.01
C LEU A 206 17.29 10.79 0.52
N LEU A 207 18.55 10.85 0.12
CA LEU A 207 18.98 10.65 -1.28
C LEU A 207 18.75 9.21 -1.76
N ILE A 208 18.96 8.21 -0.89
CA ILE A 208 18.62 6.81 -1.20
C ILE A 208 17.12 6.69 -1.45
N PHE A 209 16.27 7.36 -0.65
CA PHE A 209 14.82 7.36 -0.89
C PHE A 209 14.44 8.08 -2.18
N TYR A 210 15.06 9.22 -2.49
CA TYR A 210 14.87 9.87 -3.78
C TYR A 210 15.16 8.89 -4.93
N ALA A 211 16.32 8.25 -4.90
CA ALA A 211 16.66 7.24 -5.90
C ALA A 211 15.69 6.07 -5.92
N SER A 212 15.19 5.62 -4.75
CA SER A 212 14.22 4.52 -4.65
C SER A 212 12.85 4.84 -5.24
N PHE A 213 12.46 6.11 -5.23
CA PHE A 213 11.21 6.55 -5.86
C PHE A 213 11.39 6.81 -7.36
N SER A 214 12.50 7.44 -7.73
CA SER A 214 12.75 7.96 -9.07
C SER A 214 13.32 6.91 -10.03
N VAL A 215 14.23 6.03 -9.57
CA VAL A 215 14.93 5.06 -10.43
C VAL A 215 14.17 3.74 -10.50
N ASN A 216 13.81 3.31 -11.70
CA ASN A 216 13.00 2.12 -11.96
C ASN A 216 13.56 0.84 -11.30
N ALA A 217 14.87 0.60 -11.37
CA ALA A 217 15.49 -0.59 -10.77
C ALA A 217 15.38 -0.61 -9.23
N LEU A 218 15.55 0.55 -8.58
CA LEU A 218 15.40 0.66 -7.13
C LEU A 218 13.93 0.61 -6.72
N ASN A 219 13.03 1.21 -7.49
CA ASN A 219 11.60 1.09 -7.31
C ASN A 219 11.16 -0.37 -7.35
N PHE A 220 11.65 -1.14 -8.33
CA PHE A 220 11.43 -2.58 -8.47
C PHE A 220 11.88 -3.37 -7.23
N ILE A 221 13.09 -3.08 -6.71
CA ILE A 221 13.63 -3.74 -5.51
C ILE A 221 12.75 -3.45 -4.29
N TRP A 222 12.36 -2.19 -4.07
CA TRP A 222 11.53 -1.80 -2.93
C TRP A 222 10.14 -2.42 -2.97
N HIS A 223 9.60 -2.72 -4.15
CA HIS A 223 8.31 -3.38 -4.32
C HIS A 223 8.38 -4.91 -4.32
N GLY A 224 9.45 -5.50 -3.78
CA GLY A 224 9.59 -6.95 -3.67
C GLY A 224 9.90 -7.64 -4.99
N LEU A 225 10.75 -7.02 -5.81
CA LEU A 225 11.23 -7.51 -7.11
C LEU A 225 10.12 -7.65 -8.17
N HIS A 226 9.16 -6.72 -8.15
CA HIS A 226 8.16 -6.56 -9.22
C HIS A 226 7.77 -5.10 -9.40
N TYR A 227 7.09 -4.77 -10.50
CA TYR A 227 6.52 -3.44 -10.69
C TYR A 227 5.11 -3.38 -10.12
N PRO A 228 4.76 -2.34 -9.35
CA PRO A 228 3.38 -2.14 -8.92
C PRO A 228 2.48 -1.80 -10.11
N ASN A 229 1.29 -2.38 -10.17
CA ASN A 229 0.29 -2.09 -11.20
C ASN A 229 -0.41 -0.73 -10.97
N SER A 230 -0.31 -0.19 -9.78
CA SER A 230 -0.85 1.09 -9.31
C SER A 230 -0.29 1.36 -7.91
N LEU A 231 -0.68 2.46 -7.26
CA LEU A 231 -0.27 2.81 -5.90
C LEU A 231 1.26 2.91 -5.77
N PRO A 232 1.88 3.92 -6.39
CA PRO A 232 3.34 4.05 -6.48
C PRO A 232 3.96 4.41 -5.11
N CYS A 233 5.26 4.16 -4.99
CA CYS A 233 6.07 4.61 -3.86
C CYS A 233 5.51 4.21 -2.49
N ARG A 234 5.05 2.96 -2.33
CA ARG A 234 4.44 2.46 -1.08
C ARG A 234 5.36 2.54 0.13
N GLN A 235 6.67 2.67 -0.06
CA GLN A 235 7.66 2.91 0.99
C GLN A 235 7.73 4.37 1.46
N SER A 236 6.92 5.29 0.93
CA SER A 236 7.01 6.73 1.23
C SER A 236 6.67 7.08 2.69
N PHE A 237 5.93 6.24 3.44
CA PHE A 237 5.73 6.44 4.88
C PHE A 237 7.05 6.41 5.67
N ILE A 238 8.04 5.64 5.21
CA ILE A 238 9.38 5.58 5.81
C ILE A 238 10.12 6.91 5.58
N TYR A 239 10.04 7.44 4.37
CA TYR A 239 10.61 8.75 4.03
C TYR A 239 9.97 9.87 4.87
N ILE A 240 8.65 9.88 4.99
CA ILE A 240 7.89 10.84 5.81
C ILE A 240 8.35 10.79 7.27
N PHE A 241 8.45 9.57 7.82
CA PHE A 241 8.97 9.39 9.18
C PHE A 241 10.38 9.98 9.34
N LEU A 242 11.29 9.71 8.40
CA LEU A 242 12.65 10.21 8.42
C LEU A 242 12.70 11.74 8.30
N MET A 243 11.90 12.33 7.42
CA MET A 243 11.80 13.78 7.24
C MET A 243 11.29 14.46 8.52
N LEU A 244 10.22 13.94 9.11
CA LEU A 244 9.67 14.46 10.36
C LEU A 244 10.65 14.30 11.53
N PHE A 245 11.39 13.20 11.58
CA PHE A 245 12.46 13.01 12.55
C PHE A 245 13.55 14.07 12.41
N ILE A 246 14.05 14.33 11.22
CA ILE A 246 15.05 15.37 10.92
C ILE A 246 14.53 16.75 11.34
N CYS A 247 13.30 17.07 11.01
CA CYS A 247 12.65 18.33 11.38
C CYS A 247 12.50 18.46 12.91
N PHE A 248 12.16 17.37 13.60
CA PHE A 248 12.09 17.37 15.06
C PHE A 248 13.46 17.56 15.71
N ARG A 249 14.53 17.02 15.13
CA ARG A 249 15.90 17.24 15.62
C ARG A 249 16.26 18.71 15.66
N VAL A 250 15.93 19.49 14.63
CA VAL A 250 16.19 20.92 14.61
C VAL A 250 15.22 21.69 15.49
N TYR A 251 13.95 21.26 15.59
CA TYR A 251 12.95 21.82 16.51
C TYR A 251 13.47 21.84 17.97
N MET A 252 14.21 20.81 18.38
CA MET A 252 14.82 20.74 19.72
C MET A 252 15.81 21.89 20.00
N TYR A 253 16.40 22.47 18.96
CA TYR A 253 17.38 23.55 19.04
C TYR A 253 16.87 24.91 18.56
N LEU A 254 15.56 25.04 18.33
CA LEU A 254 14.95 26.22 17.70
C LEU A 254 15.29 27.54 18.41
N GLU A 255 15.42 27.52 19.74
CA GLU A 255 15.80 28.67 20.55
C GLU A 255 17.23 29.18 20.26
N HIS A 256 18.11 28.28 19.84
CA HIS A 256 19.52 28.57 19.59
C HIS A 256 19.84 28.96 18.14
N ILE A 257 18.86 28.86 17.24
CA ILE A 257 19.07 29.18 15.81
C ILE A 257 19.07 30.69 15.63
N PRO A 258 20.08 31.33 15.02
CA PRO A 258 20.11 32.76 14.74
C PRO A 258 18.90 33.21 13.90
N ARG A 259 18.33 34.41 14.20
CA ARG A 259 17.19 34.97 13.45
C ARG A 259 17.45 35.03 11.94
N LYS A 260 18.68 35.36 11.54
CA LYS A 260 19.10 35.40 10.13
C LYS A 260 18.94 34.04 9.41
N HIS A 261 19.19 32.93 10.11
CA HIS A 261 19.02 31.59 9.52
C HIS A 261 17.52 31.26 9.38
N ILE A 262 16.66 31.69 10.31
CA ILE A 262 15.21 31.53 10.19
C ILE A 262 14.70 32.32 8.98
N ALA A 263 15.11 33.59 8.85
CA ALA A 263 14.74 34.39 7.68
C ALA A 263 15.28 33.80 6.37
N ALA A 264 16.53 33.34 6.34
CA ALA A 264 17.11 32.69 5.16
C ALA A 264 16.37 31.39 4.79
N ALA A 265 15.99 30.55 5.77
CA ALA A 265 15.22 29.35 5.53
C ALA A 265 13.80 29.67 5.02
N PHE A 266 13.15 30.68 5.57
CA PHE A 266 11.87 31.16 5.07
C PHE A 266 11.95 31.60 3.61
N TRP A 267 12.84 32.54 3.31
CA TRP A 267 13.00 33.04 1.94
C TRP A 267 13.45 31.97 0.96
N GLY A 268 14.33 31.05 1.39
CA GLY A 268 14.74 29.91 0.59
C GLY A 268 13.58 28.98 0.25
N SER A 269 12.69 28.71 1.22
CA SER A 269 11.48 27.91 1.00
C SER A 269 10.47 28.62 0.10
N VAL A 270 10.25 29.93 0.31
CA VAL A 270 9.36 30.74 -0.56
C VAL A 270 9.91 30.80 -1.99
N SER A 271 11.20 31.03 -2.16
CA SER A 271 11.84 31.00 -3.47
C SER A 271 11.68 29.65 -4.17
N PHE A 272 11.82 28.54 -3.43
CA PHE A 272 11.57 27.22 -3.95
C PHE A 272 10.12 27.04 -4.42
N VAL A 273 9.12 27.47 -3.61
CA VAL A 273 7.70 27.37 -3.95
C VAL A 273 7.38 28.19 -5.21
N ILE A 274 7.95 29.41 -5.34
CA ILE A 274 7.75 30.25 -6.53
C ILE A 274 8.40 29.60 -7.78
N LEU A 275 9.60 29.02 -7.62
CA LEU A 275 10.25 28.30 -8.72
C LEU A 275 9.50 27.03 -9.11
N ALA A 276 8.89 26.33 -8.14
CA ALA A 276 8.10 25.15 -8.38
C ALA A 276 6.89 25.45 -9.28
N GLU A 277 6.25 26.61 -9.11
CA GLU A 277 5.13 27.04 -9.97
C GLU A 277 5.53 27.13 -11.45
N LYS A 278 6.79 27.46 -11.75
CA LYS A 278 7.29 27.58 -13.12
C LYS A 278 7.91 26.31 -13.71
N LEU A 279 8.49 25.46 -12.84
CA LEU A 279 9.35 24.36 -13.27
C LEU A 279 8.70 22.99 -13.12
N VAL A 280 7.61 22.86 -12.35
CA VAL A 280 6.94 21.59 -12.10
C VAL A 280 5.78 21.42 -13.08
N GLU A 281 5.91 20.49 -14.01
CA GLU A 281 4.88 20.20 -15.03
C GLU A 281 3.90 19.08 -14.61
N GLN A 282 3.55 19.02 -13.32
CA GLN A 282 2.63 17.99 -12.83
C GLN A 282 1.17 18.48 -12.92
N LYS A 283 0.29 17.65 -13.46
CA LYS A 283 -1.15 17.95 -13.70
C LYS A 283 -1.91 18.33 -12.42
N HIS A 284 -1.47 17.86 -11.26
CA HIS A 284 -2.16 18.01 -9.96
C HIS A 284 -1.78 19.28 -9.19
N PHE A 285 -0.94 20.16 -9.76
CA PHE A 285 -0.51 21.39 -9.13
C PHE A 285 -1.33 22.60 -9.62
N HIS A 286 -2.45 22.86 -8.95
CA HIS A 286 -3.20 24.09 -9.19
C HIS A 286 -2.49 25.32 -8.64
N PHE A 287 -2.64 26.48 -9.27
CA PHE A 287 -1.99 27.73 -8.86
C PHE A 287 -2.21 28.07 -7.37
N SER A 288 -3.42 27.82 -6.85
CA SER A 288 -3.75 28.05 -5.43
C SER A 288 -2.83 27.35 -4.44
N VAL A 289 -2.27 26.19 -4.81
CA VAL A 289 -1.41 25.38 -3.93
C VAL A 289 -0.16 26.15 -3.52
N TYR A 290 0.43 26.91 -4.43
CA TYR A 290 1.68 27.63 -4.19
C TYR A 290 1.52 28.81 -3.21
N TYR A 291 0.52 29.66 -3.38
CA TYR A 291 0.35 30.79 -2.44
C TYR A 291 -0.19 30.34 -1.09
N VAL A 292 -1.02 29.27 -1.03
CA VAL A 292 -1.43 28.68 0.25
C VAL A 292 -0.22 28.17 1.02
N ALA A 293 0.73 27.49 0.33
CA ALA A 293 1.98 27.07 0.93
C ALA A 293 2.80 28.25 1.50
N ILE A 294 2.89 29.36 0.75
CA ILE A 294 3.59 30.58 1.21
C ILE A 294 2.93 31.15 2.44
N LEU A 295 1.58 31.18 2.51
CA LEU A 295 0.85 31.66 3.69
C LEU A 295 1.13 30.80 4.93
N PHE A 296 1.11 29.49 4.80
CA PHE A 296 1.49 28.59 5.91
C PHE A 296 2.95 28.77 6.32
N LEU A 297 3.90 28.89 5.39
CA LEU A 297 5.30 29.18 5.70
C LEU A 297 5.46 30.49 6.46
N ALA A 298 4.76 31.55 6.06
CA ALA A 298 4.76 32.83 6.75
C ALA A 298 4.18 32.71 8.18
N ALA A 299 3.05 32.00 8.33
CA ALA A 299 2.41 31.76 9.63
C ALA A 299 3.35 30.99 10.58
N TYR A 300 3.97 29.88 10.12
CA TYR A 300 4.95 29.13 10.93
C TYR A 300 6.17 29.97 11.29
N THR A 301 6.65 30.80 10.38
CA THR A 301 7.76 31.74 10.68
C THR A 301 7.38 32.73 11.75
N GLY A 302 6.18 33.32 11.69
CA GLY A 302 5.62 34.17 12.72
C GLY A 302 5.54 33.49 14.09
N LEU A 303 5.07 32.23 14.11
CA LEU A 303 4.99 31.41 15.33
C LEU A 303 6.39 31.11 15.92
N ILE A 304 7.40 30.89 15.09
CA ILE A 304 8.77 30.69 15.54
C ILE A 304 9.29 32.00 16.21
N TYR A 305 9.03 33.15 15.61
CA TYR A 305 9.42 34.44 16.24
C TYR A 305 8.64 34.71 17.52
N LEU A 306 7.34 34.40 17.58
CA LEU A 306 6.52 34.53 18.79
C LEU A 306 7.05 33.63 19.93
N TYR A 307 7.36 32.36 19.61
CA TYR A 307 7.96 31.41 20.55
C TYR A 307 9.27 31.94 21.12
N ARG A 308 10.15 32.46 20.26
CA ARG A 308 11.45 33.03 20.64
C ARG A 308 11.33 34.36 21.37
N GLY A 309 10.25 35.09 21.17
CA GLY A 309 9.90 36.31 21.88
C GLY A 309 9.40 36.11 23.32
N GLY A 310 9.45 34.86 23.81
CA GLY A 310 9.06 34.51 25.18
C GLY A 310 7.61 34.06 25.35
N LYS A 311 6.73 34.29 24.34
CA LYS A 311 5.30 33.93 24.38
C LYS A 311 5.09 32.45 24.02
N LYS A 312 5.79 31.55 24.74
CA LYS A 312 5.88 30.10 24.37
C LYS A 312 4.54 29.38 24.40
N MET A 313 3.68 29.64 25.41
CA MET A 313 2.36 29.00 25.51
C MET A 313 1.44 29.45 24.39
N LEU A 314 1.39 30.76 24.12
CA LEU A 314 0.58 31.32 23.04
C LEU A 314 1.05 30.75 21.67
N ALA A 315 2.36 30.73 21.42
CA ALA A 315 2.92 30.16 20.21
C ALA A 315 2.59 28.66 20.06
N PHE A 316 2.58 27.90 21.16
CA PHE A 316 2.22 26.49 21.17
C PHE A 316 0.75 26.29 20.81
N LEU A 317 -0.17 27.03 21.42
CA LEU A 317 -1.61 26.92 21.16
C LEU A 317 -1.95 27.32 19.70
N LEU A 318 -1.36 28.41 19.23
CA LEU A 318 -1.55 28.84 17.85
C LEU A 318 -0.93 27.85 16.85
N ALA A 319 0.23 27.26 17.19
CA ALA A 319 0.84 26.21 16.37
C ALA A 319 -0.02 24.95 16.31
N LEU A 320 -0.65 24.57 17.42
CA LEU A 320 -1.56 23.42 17.44
C LEU A 320 -2.74 23.66 16.51
N GLY A 321 -3.39 24.84 16.59
CA GLY A 321 -4.47 25.20 15.68
C GLY A 321 -4.02 25.21 14.21
N LEU A 322 -2.87 25.83 13.91
CA LEU A 322 -2.35 25.93 12.55
C LEU A 322 -2.02 24.55 11.96
N VAL A 323 -1.41 23.65 12.75
CA VAL A 323 -1.09 22.27 12.34
C VAL A 323 -2.37 21.48 12.05
N CYS A 324 -3.40 21.61 12.89
CA CYS A 324 -4.67 20.94 12.66
C CYS A 324 -5.34 21.47 11.38
N VAL A 325 -5.41 22.80 11.20
CA VAL A 325 -6.01 23.41 10.00
C VAL A 325 -5.25 23.00 8.72
N GLU A 326 -3.92 23.02 8.73
CA GLU A 326 -3.14 22.62 7.57
C GLU A 326 -3.33 21.13 7.24
N ALA A 327 -3.24 20.27 8.25
CA ALA A 327 -3.36 18.82 8.06
C ALA A 327 -4.77 18.45 7.58
N GLU A 328 -5.81 19.04 8.16
CA GLU A 328 -7.20 18.82 7.76
C GLU A 328 -7.49 19.36 6.36
N ALA A 329 -7.04 20.56 6.03
CA ALA A 329 -7.18 21.14 4.70
C ALA A 329 -6.52 20.26 3.63
N ASN A 330 -5.31 19.76 3.91
CA ASN A 330 -4.65 18.84 3.01
C ASN A 330 -5.44 17.53 2.85
N MET A 331 -5.94 16.94 3.93
CA MET A 331 -6.72 15.69 3.84
C MET A 331 -8.02 15.89 3.05
N LEU A 332 -8.72 17.01 3.26
CA LEU A 332 -9.96 17.31 2.53
C LEU A 332 -9.74 17.47 1.01
N VAL A 333 -8.61 18.05 0.61
CA VAL A 333 -8.30 18.31 -0.81
C VAL A 333 -7.66 17.11 -1.48
N SER A 334 -6.77 16.40 -0.78
CA SER A 334 -5.88 15.42 -1.40
C SER A 334 -6.27 13.96 -1.16
N SER A 335 -7.22 13.67 -0.25
CA SER A 335 -7.64 12.28 -0.01
C SER A 335 -8.37 11.69 -1.22
N VAL A 336 -8.22 10.38 -1.39
CA VAL A 336 -8.93 9.64 -2.41
C VAL A 336 -10.45 9.79 -2.21
N PRO A 337 -11.21 10.14 -3.25
CA PRO A 337 -12.66 10.26 -3.17
C PRO A 337 -13.30 8.96 -2.66
N THR A 338 -14.28 9.11 -1.78
CA THR A 338 -15.03 7.99 -1.22
C THR A 338 -16.50 8.06 -1.60
N THR A 339 -17.15 6.92 -1.67
CA THR A 339 -18.61 6.81 -1.84
C THR A 339 -19.26 6.70 -0.47
N SER A 340 -20.47 7.20 -0.31
CA SER A 340 -21.22 7.01 0.93
C SER A 340 -21.48 5.50 1.18
N ARG A 341 -21.57 5.11 2.45
CA ARG A 341 -21.89 3.73 2.78
C ARG A 341 -23.27 3.33 2.25
N GLU A 342 -24.22 4.23 2.29
CA GLU A 342 -25.58 4.03 1.82
C GLU A 342 -25.60 3.71 0.32
N ASP A 343 -24.97 4.57 -0.51
CA ASP A 343 -24.87 4.34 -1.95
C ASP A 343 -24.11 3.06 -2.29
N TYR A 344 -23.03 2.78 -1.53
CA TYR A 344 -22.21 1.60 -1.77
C TYR A 344 -22.93 0.28 -1.45
N THR A 345 -23.85 0.29 -0.48
CA THR A 345 -24.61 -0.90 -0.07
C THR A 345 -26.05 -0.93 -0.57
N ALA A 346 -26.48 -0.02 -1.42
CA ALA A 346 -27.87 0.22 -1.78
C ALA A 346 -28.61 -1.04 -2.29
N ASP A 347 -27.98 -1.85 -3.14
CA ASP A 347 -28.58 -3.06 -3.73
C ASP A 347 -28.25 -4.36 -2.96
N ASN A 348 -27.42 -4.31 -1.91
CA ASN A 348 -26.94 -5.52 -1.24
C ASN A 348 -28.09 -6.37 -0.65
N ALA A 349 -29.07 -5.73 -0.01
CA ALA A 349 -30.18 -6.44 0.61
C ALA A 349 -31.03 -7.19 -0.43
N ASP A 350 -31.24 -6.59 -1.60
CA ASP A 350 -31.99 -7.17 -2.70
C ASP A 350 -31.25 -8.35 -3.33
N VAL A 351 -29.94 -8.19 -3.58
CA VAL A 351 -29.07 -9.27 -4.07
C VAL A 351 -29.03 -10.44 -3.12
N ILE A 352 -28.88 -10.21 -1.81
CA ILE A 352 -28.86 -11.26 -0.78
C ILE A 352 -30.22 -11.98 -0.74
N ARG A 353 -31.34 -11.24 -0.73
CA ARG A 353 -32.68 -11.81 -0.72
C ARG A 353 -32.92 -12.69 -1.95
N LEU A 354 -32.54 -12.24 -3.14
CA LEU A 354 -32.70 -13.03 -4.37
C LEU A 354 -31.81 -14.27 -4.36
N SER A 355 -30.57 -14.18 -3.89
CA SER A 355 -29.67 -15.34 -3.82
C SER A 355 -30.13 -16.38 -2.77
N GLU A 356 -30.65 -15.92 -1.63
CA GLU A 356 -31.21 -16.81 -0.58
C GLU A 356 -32.54 -17.44 -0.96
N SER A 357 -33.31 -16.81 -1.85
CA SER A 357 -34.58 -17.36 -2.34
C SER A 357 -34.39 -18.57 -3.24
N LEU A 358 -33.20 -18.77 -3.78
CA LEU A 358 -32.84 -19.94 -4.55
C LEU A 358 -32.76 -21.15 -3.62
N GLN A 359 -33.65 -22.10 -3.81
CA GLN A 359 -33.64 -23.33 -3.03
C GLN A 359 -32.32 -24.08 -3.21
N PRO A 360 -31.84 -24.82 -2.18
CA PRO A 360 -30.73 -25.71 -2.36
C PRO A 360 -30.99 -26.65 -3.52
N ALA A 361 -30.38 -26.42 -4.66
CA ALA A 361 -30.46 -27.33 -5.78
C ALA A 361 -29.71 -28.62 -5.44
N ALA A 362 -30.18 -29.76 -5.95
CA ALA A 362 -29.44 -31.01 -5.84
C ALA A 362 -28.07 -30.91 -6.50
N ASP A 363 -27.93 -30.00 -7.47
CA ASP A 363 -26.70 -29.76 -8.23
C ASP A 363 -26.09 -28.44 -7.87
N PHE A 364 -24.74 -28.37 -7.94
CA PHE A 364 -23.97 -27.16 -7.75
C PHE A 364 -24.26 -26.15 -8.86
N TYR A 365 -24.37 -24.85 -8.49
CA TYR A 365 -24.54 -23.75 -9.42
C TYR A 365 -23.74 -22.54 -8.97
N ARG A 366 -23.52 -21.58 -9.89
CA ARG A 366 -22.97 -20.24 -9.62
C ARG A 366 -23.97 -19.17 -10.00
N ILE A 367 -23.80 -18.03 -9.31
CA ILE A 367 -24.53 -16.79 -9.57
C ILE A 367 -23.51 -15.74 -10.02
N GLU A 368 -23.82 -14.98 -11.06
CA GLU A 368 -23.01 -13.86 -11.47
C GLU A 368 -23.81 -12.57 -11.48
N LYS A 369 -23.29 -11.57 -10.77
CA LYS A 369 -23.84 -10.21 -10.78
C LYS A 369 -23.28 -9.47 -11.99
N LYS A 370 -24.07 -9.29 -13.04
CA LYS A 370 -23.63 -8.62 -14.29
C LYS A 370 -23.42 -7.12 -14.07
N SER A 371 -24.31 -6.46 -13.31
CA SER A 371 -24.16 -5.06 -12.85
C SER A 371 -23.36 -5.00 -11.56
N ARG A 372 -22.11 -5.50 -11.58
CA ARG A 372 -21.27 -5.63 -10.39
C ARG A 372 -20.68 -4.31 -9.92
N LYS A 373 -20.46 -4.18 -8.62
CA LYS A 373 -19.64 -3.10 -7.99
C LYS A 373 -18.17 -3.48 -7.95
N THR A 374 -17.88 -4.71 -7.57
CA THR A 374 -16.53 -5.29 -7.53
C THR A 374 -16.50 -6.68 -8.13
N LYS A 375 -15.31 -7.20 -8.40
CA LYS A 375 -15.15 -8.61 -8.81
C LYS A 375 -15.34 -9.59 -7.66
N ASN A 376 -15.46 -9.11 -6.43
CA ASN A 376 -15.65 -9.89 -5.23
C ASN A 376 -17.08 -9.75 -4.66
N ASP A 377 -18.05 -9.30 -5.45
CA ASP A 377 -19.44 -9.15 -5.02
C ASP A 377 -20.01 -10.46 -4.48
N GLY A 378 -19.68 -11.60 -5.10
CA GLY A 378 -20.10 -12.92 -4.61
C GLY A 378 -19.57 -13.23 -3.21
N ALA A 379 -18.31 -12.93 -2.92
CA ALA A 379 -17.73 -13.11 -1.59
C ALA A 379 -18.34 -12.15 -0.56
N TRP A 380 -18.65 -10.91 -0.98
CA TRP A 380 -19.22 -9.90 -0.10
C TRP A 380 -20.68 -10.14 0.24
N MET A 381 -21.49 -10.58 -0.74
CA MET A 381 -22.93 -10.83 -0.58
C MET A 381 -23.26 -12.32 -0.42
N ASN A 382 -22.26 -13.17 -0.16
CA ASN A 382 -22.37 -14.59 0.18
C ASN A 382 -23.08 -15.46 -0.87
N PHE A 383 -22.69 -15.32 -2.14
CA PHE A 383 -23.14 -16.24 -3.19
C PHE A 383 -21.95 -16.80 -3.99
N PRO A 384 -22.04 -18.04 -4.52
CA PRO A 384 -20.98 -18.65 -5.30
C PRO A 384 -20.83 -17.96 -6.67
N SER A 385 -19.66 -17.38 -6.96
CA SER A 385 -19.36 -16.63 -8.18
C SER A 385 -18.09 -17.16 -8.85
N VAL A 386 -17.91 -16.84 -10.12
CA VAL A 386 -16.65 -17.09 -10.88
C VAL A 386 -15.71 -15.91 -10.75
N SER A 387 -16.26 -14.70 -10.73
CA SER A 387 -15.49 -13.45 -10.73
C SER A 387 -14.64 -13.32 -9.47
N LEU A 388 -13.37 -12.89 -9.63
CA LEU A 388 -12.40 -12.78 -8.53
C LEU A 388 -11.44 -11.61 -8.75
N PHE A 389 -11.17 -10.86 -7.68
CA PHE A 389 -9.99 -10.05 -7.49
C PHE A 389 -9.19 -10.57 -6.30
N SER A 390 -7.91 -10.86 -6.50
CA SER A 390 -6.98 -11.25 -5.42
C SER A 390 -5.56 -10.85 -5.79
N SER A 391 -4.81 -10.31 -4.81
CA SER A 391 -3.38 -10.03 -4.99
C SER A 391 -2.56 -11.31 -5.28
N THR A 392 -3.12 -12.48 -4.92
CA THR A 392 -2.53 -13.80 -5.16
C THR A 392 -3.30 -14.60 -6.23
N ALA A 393 -3.99 -13.91 -7.16
CA ALA A 393 -4.69 -14.56 -8.26
C ALA A 393 -3.71 -15.43 -9.09
N ASN A 394 -4.12 -16.66 -9.38
CA ASN A 394 -3.32 -17.58 -10.16
C ASN A 394 -3.15 -17.08 -11.61
N ALA A 395 -1.89 -16.96 -12.05
CA ALA A 395 -1.55 -16.41 -13.37
C ALA A 395 -2.08 -17.24 -14.54
N GLU A 396 -2.16 -18.56 -14.40
CA GLU A 396 -2.71 -19.42 -15.44
C GLU A 396 -4.23 -19.26 -15.55
N MET A 397 -4.91 -19.05 -14.42
CA MET A 397 -6.36 -18.75 -14.44
C MET A 397 -6.64 -17.41 -15.12
N THR A 398 -5.88 -16.36 -14.82
CA THR A 398 -6.07 -15.07 -15.49
C THR A 398 -5.81 -15.15 -16.99
N LYS A 399 -4.81 -15.92 -17.43
CA LYS A 399 -4.56 -16.20 -18.85
C LYS A 399 -5.70 -17.00 -19.48
N PHE A 400 -6.21 -18.02 -18.79
CA PHE A 400 -7.29 -18.86 -19.27
C PHE A 400 -8.56 -18.04 -19.53
N PHE A 401 -8.97 -17.18 -18.59
CA PHE A 401 -10.11 -16.28 -18.79
C PHE A 401 -9.89 -15.34 -19.96
N LYS A 402 -8.67 -14.83 -20.13
CA LYS A 402 -8.32 -13.98 -21.29
C LYS A 402 -8.45 -14.73 -22.62
N TYR A 403 -8.04 -16.01 -22.69
CA TYR A 403 -8.20 -16.84 -23.88
C TYR A 403 -9.67 -17.15 -24.20
N LEU A 404 -10.54 -17.22 -23.18
CA LEU A 404 -11.97 -17.37 -23.37
C LEU A 404 -12.68 -16.08 -23.84
N GLY A 405 -11.94 -14.98 -24.01
CA GLY A 405 -12.51 -13.66 -24.35
C GLY A 405 -13.15 -12.93 -23.17
N CYS A 406 -12.97 -13.43 -21.96
CA CYS A 406 -13.47 -12.82 -20.74
C CYS A 406 -12.53 -11.74 -20.23
N GLU A 407 -13.05 -10.82 -19.41
CA GLU A 407 -12.26 -9.81 -18.74
C GLU A 407 -11.25 -10.45 -17.80
N ALA A 408 -9.97 -10.14 -18.00
CA ALA A 408 -8.88 -10.60 -17.14
C ALA A 408 -7.74 -9.59 -17.07
N SER A 409 -7.13 -9.50 -15.90
CA SER A 409 -5.94 -8.68 -15.63
C SER A 409 -4.92 -9.48 -14.82
N THR A 410 -3.83 -8.86 -14.38
CA THR A 410 -2.76 -9.53 -13.61
C THR A 410 -3.26 -10.24 -12.36
N ASN A 411 -4.23 -9.66 -11.67
CA ASN A 411 -4.70 -10.11 -10.35
C ASN A 411 -6.24 -10.22 -10.26
N ALA A 412 -6.90 -10.29 -11.41
CA ALA A 412 -8.36 -10.39 -11.44
C ALA A 412 -8.84 -11.03 -12.74
N TYR A 413 -9.99 -11.70 -12.67
CA TYR A 413 -10.75 -12.17 -13.81
C TYR A 413 -12.24 -12.11 -13.50
N SER A 414 -13.05 -12.12 -14.53
CA SER A 414 -14.51 -12.12 -14.41
C SER A 414 -15.17 -12.76 -15.61
N ILE A 415 -16.45 -13.09 -15.46
CA ILE A 415 -17.27 -13.64 -16.54
C ILE A 415 -17.71 -12.57 -17.57
N THR A 416 -17.37 -11.30 -17.36
CA THR A 416 -17.71 -10.22 -18.33
C THR A 416 -17.07 -10.51 -19.68
N GLY A 417 -17.85 -10.43 -20.75
CA GLY A 417 -17.42 -10.78 -22.09
C GLY A 417 -17.56 -12.28 -22.42
N SER A 418 -18.09 -13.10 -21.47
CA SER A 418 -18.36 -14.51 -21.71
C SER A 418 -19.42 -14.72 -22.81
N THR A 419 -19.36 -15.89 -23.43
CA THR A 419 -20.45 -16.40 -24.27
C THR A 419 -21.36 -17.32 -23.46
N PRO A 420 -22.61 -17.58 -23.90
CA PRO A 420 -23.49 -18.54 -23.24
C PRO A 420 -22.88 -19.93 -23.03
N LEU A 421 -22.00 -20.36 -23.93
CA LEU A 421 -21.24 -21.61 -23.78
C LEU A 421 -20.27 -21.54 -22.61
N VAL A 422 -19.58 -20.43 -22.42
CA VAL A 422 -18.66 -20.22 -21.29
C VAL A 422 -19.45 -20.20 -19.96
N ASP A 423 -20.58 -19.48 -19.90
CA ASP A 423 -21.45 -19.46 -18.73
C ASP A 423 -21.94 -20.88 -18.38
N CYS A 424 -22.35 -21.65 -19.41
CA CYS A 424 -22.76 -23.06 -19.28
C CYS A 424 -21.60 -23.93 -18.68
N LEU A 425 -20.39 -23.82 -19.22
CA LEU A 425 -19.23 -24.59 -18.78
C LEU A 425 -18.82 -24.27 -17.33
N PHE A 426 -18.99 -23.02 -16.89
CA PHE A 426 -18.69 -22.61 -15.51
C PHE A 426 -19.86 -22.80 -14.53
N SER A 427 -20.90 -23.50 -14.92
CA SER A 427 -22.10 -23.73 -14.09
C SER A 427 -22.77 -22.43 -13.62
N VAL A 428 -22.67 -21.34 -14.41
CA VAL A 428 -23.33 -20.06 -14.13
C VAL A 428 -24.82 -20.22 -14.47
N ARG A 429 -25.60 -20.68 -13.49
CA ARG A 429 -27.00 -20.93 -13.66
C ARG A 429 -27.85 -19.68 -13.49
N TYR A 430 -27.41 -18.75 -12.64
CA TYR A 430 -28.20 -17.56 -12.36
C TYR A 430 -27.38 -16.30 -12.62
N ALA A 431 -28.06 -15.25 -13.11
CA ALA A 431 -27.48 -13.94 -13.37
C ALA A 431 -28.33 -12.84 -12.74
N LEU A 432 -27.67 -11.87 -12.10
CA LEU A 432 -28.28 -10.71 -11.47
C LEU A 432 -28.00 -9.45 -12.30
N TYR A 433 -29.03 -8.73 -12.67
CA TYR A 433 -28.97 -7.50 -13.46
C TYR A 433 -29.64 -6.34 -12.71
N SER A 434 -29.20 -5.11 -12.94
CA SER A 434 -29.90 -3.89 -12.52
C SER A 434 -30.96 -3.46 -13.54
N ASP A 435 -30.75 -3.77 -14.82
CA ASP A 435 -31.64 -3.44 -15.90
C ASP A 435 -32.52 -4.64 -16.29
N TYR A 436 -33.62 -4.35 -16.98
CA TYR A 436 -34.47 -5.40 -17.54
C TYR A 436 -33.78 -5.96 -18.81
N GLU A 437 -33.61 -7.28 -18.82
CA GLU A 437 -33.20 -8.05 -19.98
C GLU A 437 -34.41 -8.88 -20.51
N PRO A 438 -34.68 -8.91 -21.81
CA PRO A 438 -35.75 -9.71 -22.36
C PRO A 438 -35.45 -11.21 -22.20
N ASP A 439 -36.47 -12.00 -22.03
CA ASP A 439 -36.37 -13.45 -22.10
C ASP A 439 -35.89 -13.89 -23.49
N THR A 440 -35.06 -14.91 -23.50
CA THR A 440 -34.53 -15.52 -24.71
C THR A 440 -34.65 -17.03 -24.67
N ASP A 441 -34.32 -17.73 -25.75
CA ASP A 441 -34.24 -19.21 -25.76
C ASP A 441 -33.16 -19.74 -24.79
N LEU A 442 -32.30 -18.88 -24.27
CA LEU A 442 -31.20 -19.25 -23.37
C LEU A 442 -31.40 -18.79 -21.93
N THR A 443 -32.18 -17.72 -21.72
CA THR A 443 -32.35 -17.06 -20.43
C THR A 443 -33.83 -16.80 -20.12
N ARG A 444 -34.20 -16.95 -18.85
CA ARG A 444 -35.55 -16.71 -18.36
C ARG A 444 -35.55 -15.85 -17.11
N PHE A 445 -36.38 -14.83 -17.09
CA PHE A 445 -36.65 -14.04 -15.88
C PHE A 445 -37.29 -14.92 -14.80
N LEU A 446 -36.84 -14.81 -13.57
CA LEU A 446 -37.42 -15.55 -12.42
C LEU A 446 -38.14 -14.61 -11.46
N GLN A 447 -37.48 -13.62 -10.96
CA GLN A 447 -38.02 -12.70 -9.93
C GLN A 447 -37.20 -11.43 -9.81
N GLU A 448 -37.75 -10.42 -9.13
CA GLU A 448 -37.08 -9.16 -8.84
C GLU A 448 -37.21 -8.78 -7.36
N SER A 449 -36.28 -7.97 -6.89
CA SER A 449 -36.28 -7.29 -5.58
C SER A 449 -35.63 -5.92 -5.73
N GLY A 450 -36.39 -4.85 -5.43
CA GLY A 450 -35.94 -3.51 -5.71
C GLY A 450 -35.57 -3.33 -7.19
N ASP A 451 -34.38 -2.77 -7.45
CA ASP A 451 -33.87 -2.59 -8.80
C ASP A 451 -33.09 -3.82 -9.31
N THR A 452 -33.01 -4.91 -8.53
CA THR A 452 -32.24 -6.10 -8.93
C THR A 452 -33.16 -7.18 -9.46
N ARG A 453 -32.79 -7.76 -10.61
CA ARG A 453 -33.53 -8.81 -11.31
C ARG A 453 -32.70 -10.07 -11.43
N LEU A 454 -33.35 -11.20 -11.16
CA LEU A 454 -32.76 -12.54 -11.21
C LEU A 454 -33.24 -13.28 -12.46
N TYR A 455 -32.28 -13.77 -13.25
CA TYR A 455 -32.47 -14.56 -14.44
C TYR A 455 -31.87 -15.95 -14.28
N GLU A 456 -32.46 -16.95 -14.91
CA GLU A 456 -31.94 -18.31 -15.02
C GLU A 456 -31.35 -18.54 -16.43
N ASN A 457 -30.17 -19.07 -16.51
CA ASN A 457 -29.62 -19.65 -17.73
C ASN A 457 -30.18 -21.09 -17.87
N LEU A 458 -30.92 -21.33 -18.92
CA LEU A 458 -31.64 -22.61 -19.12
C LEU A 458 -30.68 -23.78 -19.42
N TYR A 459 -29.49 -23.50 -19.89
CA TYR A 459 -28.47 -24.48 -20.19
C TYR A 459 -27.25 -24.30 -19.31
N THR A 460 -27.02 -25.22 -18.41
CA THR A 460 -25.83 -25.24 -17.53
C THR A 460 -25.33 -26.65 -17.35
N LEU A 461 -24.03 -26.83 -17.31
CA LEU A 461 -23.39 -28.09 -17.00
C LEU A 461 -23.12 -28.20 -15.50
N PRO A 462 -23.15 -29.39 -14.91
CA PRO A 462 -22.70 -29.61 -13.54
C PRO A 462 -21.17 -29.42 -13.43
N LEU A 463 -20.65 -29.38 -12.20
CA LEU A 463 -19.21 -29.25 -11.93
C LEU A 463 -18.33 -30.26 -12.66
N GLY A 464 -18.85 -31.47 -12.81
CA GLY A 464 -18.18 -32.55 -13.54
C GLY A 464 -19.13 -33.13 -14.59
N PHE A 465 -18.68 -33.28 -15.81
CA PHE A 465 -19.42 -33.88 -16.90
C PHE A 465 -18.49 -34.73 -17.79
N VAL A 466 -19.10 -35.69 -18.46
CA VAL A 466 -18.40 -36.60 -19.36
C VAL A 466 -18.64 -36.18 -20.80
N LEU A 467 -17.56 -35.95 -21.54
CA LEU A 467 -17.62 -35.78 -23.00
C LEU A 467 -17.42 -37.14 -23.64
N VAL A 468 -18.41 -37.57 -24.43
CA VAL A 468 -18.31 -38.76 -25.27
C VAL A 468 -17.88 -38.30 -26.66
N SER A 469 -16.72 -38.72 -27.10
CA SER A 469 -16.28 -38.48 -28.48
C SER A 469 -17.17 -39.27 -29.44
N PRO A 470 -17.44 -38.75 -30.66
CA PRO A 470 -18.14 -39.54 -31.72
C PRO A 470 -17.42 -40.86 -32.05
N SER A 471 -16.15 -41.00 -31.70
CA SER A 471 -15.35 -42.22 -31.84
C SER A 471 -15.50 -43.18 -30.66
N GLY A 472 -16.39 -42.95 -29.69
CA GLY A 472 -16.61 -43.80 -28.53
C GLY A 472 -15.60 -43.70 -27.40
N SER A 473 -14.61 -42.81 -27.49
CA SER A 473 -13.66 -42.56 -26.40
C SER A 473 -14.27 -41.65 -25.35
N PHE A 474 -14.12 -42.01 -24.08
CA PHE A 474 -14.60 -41.19 -22.94
C PHE A 474 -13.51 -40.23 -22.50
N PHE A 475 -13.81 -38.93 -22.43
CA PHE A 475 -12.97 -37.92 -21.81
C PHE A 475 -13.65 -37.38 -20.56
N PHE A 476 -13.03 -37.56 -19.40
CA PHE A 476 -13.45 -36.90 -18.17
C PHE A 476 -12.89 -35.50 -18.11
N PHE A 477 -13.77 -34.50 -18.20
CA PHE A 477 -13.41 -33.11 -17.90
C PHE A 477 -13.94 -32.75 -16.50
N PHE A 478 -13.04 -32.75 -15.50
CA PHE A 478 -13.27 -32.02 -14.26
C PHE A 478 -12.90 -30.55 -14.54
N LEU A 479 -13.87 -29.74 -14.89
CA LEU A 479 -13.60 -28.38 -15.26
C LEU A 479 -13.44 -27.51 -13.99
N VAL A 480 -12.22 -27.01 -13.82
CA VAL A 480 -11.84 -25.71 -13.20
C VAL A 480 -12.34 -25.39 -11.78
N SER A 481 -13.46 -25.95 -11.32
CA SER A 481 -13.95 -25.70 -9.96
C SER A 481 -13.07 -26.29 -8.87
N PHE A 482 -12.34 -27.35 -9.17
CA PHE A 482 -11.34 -27.91 -8.26
C PHE A 482 -10.14 -26.94 -8.07
N LEU A 483 -9.77 -26.21 -9.10
CA LEU A 483 -8.65 -25.24 -9.04
C LEU A 483 -8.96 -24.00 -8.20
N THR A 484 -10.20 -23.53 -8.16
CA THR A 484 -10.58 -22.38 -7.33
C THR A 484 -10.77 -22.73 -5.86
N CYS A 485 -11.21 -23.95 -5.55
CA CYS A 485 -11.31 -24.44 -4.17
C CYS A 485 -9.95 -24.92 -3.62
N VAL A 486 -9.10 -25.49 -4.47
CA VAL A 486 -7.76 -25.99 -4.08
C VAL A 486 -6.75 -24.84 -3.93
N SER A 487 -6.93 -23.71 -4.59
CA SER A 487 -6.08 -22.53 -4.34
C SER A 487 -6.27 -21.93 -2.94
N SER A 488 -7.40 -22.20 -2.28
CA SER A 488 -7.62 -21.79 -0.88
C SER A 488 -7.26 -22.86 0.17
N LEU A 489 -6.99 -24.12 -0.25
CA LEU A 489 -6.78 -25.24 0.68
C LEU A 489 -5.52 -26.07 0.47
N ALA A 490 -4.67 -25.80 -0.54
CA ALA A 490 -3.55 -26.68 -0.80
C ALA A 490 -2.16 -26.11 -0.47
N PRO A 491 -1.54 -26.70 0.54
CA PRO A 491 -0.12 -27.01 0.39
C PRO A 491 0.23 -28.49 0.56
N ILE A 492 -0.64 -29.45 0.26
CA ILE A 492 -0.37 -30.86 0.61
C ILE A 492 -0.29 -31.82 -0.61
N VAL A 493 -0.52 -31.35 -1.85
CA VAL A 493 -0.48 -32.24 -3.02
C VAL A 493 0.60 -31.79 -4.01
N PRO A 494 1.48 -32.70 -4.47
CA PRO A 494 2.51 -32.40 -5.48
C PRO A 494 1.88 -31.98 -6.82
N PRO A 495 2.63 -31.29 -7.69
CA PRO A 495 2.07 -30.64 -8.88
C PRO A 495 1.41 -31.66 -9.83
N PHE A 496 0.13 -31.49 -10.04
CA PHE A 496 -0.74 -32.32 -10.88
C PHE A 496 -0.43 -32.25 -12.38
N SER A 497 0.66 -31.61 -12.81
CA SER A 497 1.03 -31.51 -14.22
C SER A 497 1.47 -32.84 -14.86
N SER A 498 1.71 -33.88 -14.05
CA SER A 498 2.07 -35.23 -14.55
C SER A 498 0.90 -36.24 -14.57
N LEU A 499 -0.28 -35.85 -14.07
CA LEU A 499 -1.44 -36.75 -13.98
C LEU A 499 -2.52 -36.50 -15.05
N LEU A 500 -2.39 -35.43 -15.83
CA LEU A 500 -3.37 -35.04 -16.86
C LEU A 500 -3.17 -35.75 -18.22
N LEU A 501 -2.21 -36.64 -18.35
CA LEU A 501 -1.91 -37.33 -19.62
C LEU A 501 -1.90 -38.87 -19.53
N ALA A 502 -2.41 -39.46 -18.45
CA ALA A 502 -2.58 -40.92 -18.43
C ALA A 502 -4.04 -41.25 -18.76
N PRO A 503 -4.34 -41.94 -19.86
CA PRO A 503 -5.65 -42.50 -20.07
C PRO A 503 -5.88 -43.62 -19.05
N VAL A 504 -6.83 -43.37 -18.10
CA VAL A 504 -7.32 -44.43 -17.23
C VAL A 504 -8.27 -45.29 -18.09
N VAL A 505 -7.74 -46.40 -18.59
CA VAL A 505 -8.50 -47.47 -19.16
C VAL A 505 -9.09 -48.24 -17.99
N PHE A 506 -10.39 -48.15 -17.76
CA PHE A 506 -11.14 -49.13 -16.97
C PHE A 506 -11.84 -50.11 -17.92
N LEU A 507 -11.54 -51.36 -17.72
CA LEU A 507 -12.35 -52.49 -18.19
C LEU A 507 -13.68 -52.54 -17.48
#